data_873b17e32cb81c292f6bade1868ae797
#
_entry.id   873b17e32cb81c292f6bade1868ae797
#
_cell.length_a   1.000
_cell.length_b   1.000
_cell.length_c   1.000
_cell.angle_alpha   90.00
_cell.angle_beta   90.00
_cell.angle_gamma   90.00
#
_symmetry.space_group_name_H-M   'P 1'
#
loop_
_entity.id
_entity.type
_entity.pdbx_description
1 polymer ?
#
loop_
_entity_poly.entity_id
_entity_poly.type
_entity_poly.pdbx_seq_one_letter_code
_entity_poly.pdbx_strand_id
1 'polypeptide(L)'
;GILIRAATDAGVFYARRTLDQLGAGGDYPCCDIKDSPAFAIRCFMHDVGRNFRSIETLKADIDEMARLKLNAFHWHLTDYPAWRIQCKKYPVLNDPSKRIKGRDVNDTYTYDQIRDLFRYARKRHIQIIPEIDMPGHSTYFKNCFGFPMHDPRGIKILEELLEEFCREIPVEMSPYLHIGADEIRIPNGKQFADRMAAKVKSLGRQPIQWAGNNDLPVSGDSYAQLWNDENSVGLPDPAKQKNPYFDSTAGYINSFDPGILVRRNFFRQPCGTAKSDDHSLG
;
A
#
# COMPACT_ATOMS: atom_id res chain seq x y z
N GLY A 1 17.15 25.67 -26.57
CA GLY A 1 17.64 24.61 -25.66
C GLY A 1 16.66 24.40 -24.54
N ILE A 2 16.76 23.27 -23.84
CA ILE A 2 15.92 22.90 -22.69
C ILE A 2 16.75 23.09 -21.43
N LEU A 3 16.19 23.78 -20.44
CA LEU A 3 16.79 23.97 -19.12
C LEU A 3 15.86 23.40 -18.05
N ILE A 4 16.38 22.47 -17.22
CA ILE A 4 15.69 21.93 -16.06
C ILE A 4 16.38 22.48 -14.80
N ARG A 5 15.59 23.00 -13.86
CA ARG A 5 16.02 23.36 -12.52
C ARG A 5 15.15 22.65 -11.50
N ALA A 6 15.78 21.93 -10.56
CA ALA A 6 15.08 21.23 -9.49
C ALA A 6 15.95 21.19 -8.23
N ALA A 7 15.33 21.12 -7.06
CA ALA A 7 16.02 21.06 -5.78
C ALA A 7 16.52 19.63 -5.42
N THR A 8 15.97 18.61 -6.07
CA THR A 8 16.27 17.20 -5.78
C THR A 8 16.36 16.35 -7.04
N ASP A 9 17.00 15.18 -6.95
CA ASP A 9 17.05 14.21 -8.06
C ASP A 9 15.65 13.75 -8.47
N ALA A 10 14.73 13.59 -7.52
CA ALA A 10 13.33 13.29 -7.81
C ALA A 10 12.67 14.41 -8.63
N GLY A 11 12.95 15.67 -8.31
CA GLY A 11 12.49 16.81 -9.08
C GLY A 11 12.99 16.80 -10.52
N VAL A 12 14.26 16.45 -10.74
CA VAL A 12 14.83 16.28 -12.09
C VAL A 12 14.14 15.12 -12.82
N PHE A 13 13.91 14.01 -12.12
CA PHE A 13 13.21 12.86 -12.67
C PHE A 13 11.79 13.24 -13.13
N TYR A 14 11.00 13.93 -12.30
CA TYR A 14 9.63 14.35 -12.66
C TYR A 14 9.60 15.41 -13.77
N ALA A 15 10.57 16.31 -13.81
CA ALA A 15 10.68 17.27 -14.91
C ALA A 15 10.93 16.55 -16.25
N ARG A 16 11.74 15.48 -16.27
CA ARG A 16 11.90 14.64 -17.46
C ARG A 16 10.58 13.99 -17.88
N ARG A 17 9.75 13.51 -16.92
CA ARG A 17 8.40 12.97 -17.26
C ARG A 17 7.50 14.04 -17.89
N THR A 18 7.62 15.29 -17.45
CA THR A 18 6.92 16.41 -18.10
C THR A 18 7.40 16.61 -19.54
N LEU A 19 8.71 16.56 -19.77
CA LEU A 19 9.26 16.68 -21.12
C LEU A 19 8.82 15.52 -22.03
N ASP A 20 8.80 14.31 -21.53
CA ASP A 20 8.33 13.13 -22.29
C ASP A 20 6.86 13.34 -22.75
N GLN A 21 6.02 13.92 -21.91
CA GLN A 21 4.62 14.22 -22.24
C GLN A 21 4.50 15.37 -23.25
N LEU A 22 5.28 16.44 -23.08
CA LEU A 22 5.27 17.59 -23.99
C LEU A 22 5.79 17.25 -25.38
N GLY A 23 6.83 16.43 -25.45
CA GLY A 23 7.51 16.06 -26.70
C GLY A 23 6.87 14.85 -27.41
N ALA A 24 5.73 14.36 -26.97
CA ALA A 24 5.07 13.19 -27.58
C ALA A 24 4.74 13.35 -29.07
N GLY A 25 4.61 14.60 -29.56
CA GLY A 25 4.43 14.93 -30.98
C GLY A 25 5.73 15.15 -31.77
N GLY A 26 6.91 14.99 -31.14
CA GLY A 26 8.23 15.18 -31.77
C GLY A 26 8.83 16.56 -31.59
N ASP A 27 8.03 17.59 -31.36
CA ASP A 27 8.46 18.97 -31.15
C ASP A 27 8.13 19.45 -29.73
N TYR A 28 9.01 20.31 -29.19
CA TYR A 28 8.79 20.95 -27.90
C TYR A 28 8.24 22.37 -28.08
N PRO A 29 7.08 22.72 -27.51
CA PRO A 29 6.61 24.08 -27.52
C PRO A 29 7.54 24.99 -26.72
N CYS A 30 7.66 26.26 -27.11
CA CYS A 30 8.35 27.27 -26.32
C CYS A 30 7.49 27.61 -25.10
N CYS A 31 7.89 27.20 -23.92
CA CYS A 31 7.13 27.40 -22.68
C CYS A 31 8.03 27.46 -21.44
N ASP A 32 7.50 28.04 -20.36
CA ASP A 32 8.07 28.02 -19.03
C ASP A 32 7.09 27.25 -18.11
N ILE A 33 7.57 26.20 -17.43
CA ILE A 33 6.74 25.35 -16.58
C ILE A 33 7.30 25.40 -15.17
N LYS A 34 6.44 25.75 -14.22
CA LYS A 34 6.67 25.63 -12.78
C LYS A 34 5.72 24.57 -12.24
N ASP A 35 6.28 23.50 -11.70
CA ASP A 35 5.51 22.35 -11.21
C ASP A 35 5.98 21.93 -9.83
N SER A 36 5.03 21.59 -8.97
CA SER A 36 5.25 21.02 -7.64
C SER A 36 4.10 20.08 -7.29
N PRO A 37 4.38 18.96 -6.57
CA PRO A 37 3.32 18.06 -6.18
C PRO A 37 2.37 18.71 -5.16
N ALA A 38 1.07 18.55 -5.36
CA ALA A 38 0.05 18.99 -4.40
C ALA A 38 0.04 18.10 -3.14
N PHE A 39 0.43 16.84 -3.28
CA PHE A 39 0.49 15.85 -2.19
C PHE A 39 1.88 15.22 -2.08
N ALA A 40 2.35 15.02 -0.85
CA ALA A 40 3.62 14.35 -0.58
C ALA A 40 3.61 12.90 -1.06
N ILE A 41 2.51 12.18 -0.86
CA ILE A 41 2.30 10.80 -1.29
C ILE A 41 1.25 10.75 -2.41
N ARG A 42 1.58 10.08 -3.49
CA ARG A 42 0.71 9.81 -4.64
C ARG A 42 0.84 8.33 -4.95
N CYS A 43 -0.13 7.56 -4.46
CA CYS A 43 -0.04 6.11 -4.33
C CYS A 43 -0.94 5.39 -5.32
N PHE A 44 -0.48 4.24 -5.79
CA PHE A 44 -1.29 3.21 -6.43
C PHE A 44 -1.20 1.93 -5.62
N MET A 45 -2.33 1.25 -5.42
CA MET A 45 -2.39 -0.02 -4.70
C MET A 45 -2.67 -1.17 -5.65
N HIS A 46 -1.98 -2.28 -5.46
CA HIS A 46 -2.24 -3.54 -6.15
C HIS A 46 -2.44 -4.68 -5.17
N ASP A 47 -3.61 -5.31 -5.24
CA ASP A 47 -3.95 -6.48 -4.45
C ASP A 47 -3.49 -7.76 -5.15
N VAL A 48 -2.35 -8.27 -4.72
CA VAL A 48 -1.81 -9.55 -5.18
C VAL A 48 -2.19 -10.71 -4.26
N GLY A 49 -2.68 -10.41 -3.07
CA GLY A 49 -3.22 -11.40 -2.15
C GLY A 49 -4.35 -12.18 -2.80
N ARG A 50 -5.31 -11.46 -3.40
CA ARG A 50 -6.47 -12.06 -4.09
C ARG A 50 -6.13 -12.58 -5.48
N ASN A 51 -5.31 -11.88 -6.26
CA ASN A 51 -4.92 -12.28 -7.61
C ASN A 51 -3.43 -12.04 -7.83
N PHE A 52 -2.64 -13.10 -7.91
CA PHE A 52 -1.20 -13.02 -8.10
C PHE A 52 -0.82 -12.25 -9.37
N ARG A 53 0.26 -11.47 -9.29
CA ARG A 53 0.86 -10.79 -10.45
C ARG A 53 2.35 -11.12 -10.52
N SER A 54 2.85 -11.37 -11.70
CA SER A 54 4.29 -11.62 -11.88
C SER A 54 5.11 -10.38 -11.56
N ILE A 55 6.37 -10.56 -11.24
CA ILE A 55 7.31 -9.44 -11.00
C ILE A 55 7.43 -8.55 -12.25
N GLU A 56 7.35 -9.14 -13.43
CA GLU A 56 7.39 -8.40 -14.71
C GLU A 56 6.18 -7.50 -14.86
N THR A 57 4.98 -7.98 -14.51
CA THR A 57 3.75 -7.17 -14.49
C THR A 57 3.87 -6.03 -13.50
N LEU A 58 4.33 -6.31 -12.26
CA LEU A 58 4.51 -5.28 -11.25
C LEU A 58 5.56 -4.23 -11.64
N LYS A 59 6.63 -4.63 -12.36
CA LYS A 59 7.60 -3.69 -12.92
C LYS A 59 6.98 -2.80 -13.99
N ALA A 60 6.10 -3.34 -14.84
CA ALA A 60 5.38 -2.54 -15.83
C ALA A 60 4.41 -1.54 -15.17
N ASP A 61 3.70 -1.95 -14.11
CA ASP A 61 2.87 -1.04 -13.33
C ASP A 61 3.71 0.10 -12.71
N ILE A 62 4.88 -0.22 -12.16
CA ILE A 62 5.82 0.76 -11.60
C ILE A 62 6.34 1.72 -12.69
N ASP A 63 6.57 1.26 -13.92
CA ASP A 63 6.96 2.12 -15.03
C ASP A 63 5.84 3.12 -15.38
N GLU A 64 4.60 2.67 -15.43
CA GLU A 64 3.45 3.55 -15.65
C GLU A 64 3.23 4.54 -14.49
N MET A 65 3.38 4.08 -13.26
CA MET A 65 3.35 4.96 -12.09
C MET A 65 4.41 6.07 -12.20
N ALA A 66 5.63 5.71 -12.59
CA ALA A 66 6.72 6.66 -12.78
C ALA A 66 6.40 7.67 -13.90
N ARG A 67 5.81 7.21 -15.00
CA ARG A 67 5.36 8.06 -16.11
C ARG A 67 4.32 9.09 -15.65
N LEU A 68 3.43 8.69 -14.74
CA LEU A 68 2.37 9.51 -14.17
C LEU A 68 2.81 10.30 -12.91
N LYS A 69 4.09 10.27 -12.56
CA LYS A 69 4.66 10.96 -11.39
C LYS A 69 4.08 10.47 -10.04
N LEU A 70 3.54 9.25 -9.98
CA LEU A 70 3.24 8.60 -8.70
C LEU A 70 4.54 8.24 -7.98
N ASN A 71 4.54 8.27 -6.65
CA ASN A 71 5.75 8.07 -5.86
C ASN A 71 5.62 7.03 -4.75
N ALA A 72 4.48 6.37 -4.65
CA ALA A 72 4.28 5.28 -3.70
C ALA A 72 3.50 4.14 -4.35
N PHE A 73 3.92 2.91 -4.06
CA PHE A 73 3.26 1.68 -4.48
C PHE A 73 2.83 0.89 -3.25
N HIS A 74 1.53 0.81 -2.99
CA HIS A 74 0.98 0.00 -1.91
C HIS A 74 0.81 -1.43 -2.40
N TRP A 75 1.59 -2.34 -1.86
CA TRP A 75 1.65 -3.74 -2.27
C TRP A 75 0.95 -4.62 -1.25
N HIS A 76 -0.32 -4.94 -1.50
CA HIS A 76 -1.15 -5.78 -0.64
C HIS A 76 -0.81 -7.26 -0.88
N LEU A 77 0.08 -7.79 -0.02
CA LEU A 77 0.76 -9.07 -0.21
C LEU A 77 0.01 -10.27 0.35
N THR A 78 -0.94 -10.04 1.24
CA THR A 78 -1.69 -11.12 1.91
C THR A 78 -3.17 -10.77 1.99
N ASP A 79 -4.03 -11.75 1.74
CA ASP A 79 -5.47 -11.63 1.89
C ASP A 79 -6.09 -13.01 2.14
N TYR A 80 -7.41 -13.10 2.34
CA TYR A 80 -8.08 -14.33 2.73
C TYR A 80 -7.69 -15.58 1.92
N PRO A 81 -7.37 -15.51 0.60
CA PRO A 81 -7.05 -16.71 -0.16
C PRO A 81 -5.59 -17.15 -0.03
N ALA A 82 -4.65 -16.23 0.24
CA ALA A 82 -3.23 -16.59 0.18
C ALA A 82 -2.28 -15.61 0.89
N TRP A 83 -1.15 -16.15 1.32
CA TRP A 83 0.06 -15.45 1.74
C TRP A 83 1.06 -15.44 0.58
N ARG A 84 1.41 -14.28 0.03
CA ARG A 84 2.26 -14.17 -1.17
C ARG A 84 3.74 -13.95 -0.89
N ILE A 85 4.16 -13.92 0.37
CA ILE A 85 5.55 -13.71 0.78
C ILE A 85 6.18 -15.07 1.08
N GLN A 86 7.38 -15.33 0.59
CA GLN A 86 8.18 -16.46 1.04
C GLN A 86 8.26 -16.43 2.57
N CYS A 87 7.99 -17.55 3.22
CA CYS A 87 8.11 -17.67 4.67
C CYS A 87 9.08 -18.81 5.01
N LYS A 88 10.21 -18.45 5.60
CA LYS A 88 11.25 -19.41 5.99
C LYS A 88 10.92 -20.09 7.32
N LYS A 89 10.37 -19.32 8.26
CA LYS A 89 10.05 -19.81 9.61
C LYS A 89 8.80 -20.69 9.63
N TYR A 90 7.81 -20.34 8.83
CA TYR A 90 6.54 -21.05 8.73
C TYR A 90 6.22 -21.42 7.26
N PRO A 91 6.94 -22.40 6.66
CA PRO A 91 6.78 -22.75 5.24
C PRO A 91 5.37 -23.20 4.88
N VAL A 92 4.57 -23.65 5.86
CA VAL A 92 3.15 -24.00 5.69
C VAL A 92 2.30 -22.85 5.13
N LEU A 93 2.70 -21.60 5.33
CA LEU A 93 2.03 -20.42 4.74
C LEU A 93 2.20 -20.37 3.21
N ASN A 94 3.23 -21.01 2.68
CA ASN A 94 3.47 -21.10 1.23
C ASN A 94 2.93 -22.40 0.61
N ASP A 95 2.32 -23.30 1.41
CA ASP A 95 1.72 -24.54 0.92
C ASP A 95 0.46 -24.24 0.09
N PRO A 96 0.44 -24.53 -1.23
CA PRO A 96 -0.71 -24.29 -2.09
C PRO A 96 -1.99 -25.00 -1.63
N SER A 97 -1.86 -26.14 -0.94
CA SER A 97 -3.01 -26.91 -0.44
C SER A 97 -3.80 -26.20 0.65
N LYS A 98 -3.21 -25.20 1.30
CA LYS A 98 -3.83 -24.38 2.38
C LYS A 98 -4.59 -23.16 1.86
N ARG A 99 -4.40 -22.81 0.61
CA ARG A 99 -5.03 -21.64 -0.02
C ARG A 99 -6.50 -21.91 -0.36
N ILE A 100 -7.27 -20.85 -0.52
CA ILE A 100 -8.68 -20.95 -0.91
C ILE A 100 -8.76 -21.32 -2.39
N LYS A 101 -9.46 -22.42 -2.69
CA LYS A 101 -9.69 -22.87 -4.08
C LYS A 101 -10.53 -21.85 -4.86
N GLY A 102 -10.33 -21.77 -6.17
CA GLY A 102 -11.09 -20.90 -7.08
C GLY A 102 -10.52 -19.50 -7.25
N ARG A 103 -9.44 -19.17 -6.54
CA ARG A 103 -8.61 -17.99 -6.79
C ARG A 103 -7.28 -18.42 -7.37
N ASP A 104 -6.51 -17.44 -7.88
CA ASP A 104 -5.14 -17.68 -8.31
C ASP A 104 -4.27 -18.11 -7.12
N VAL A 105 -3.81 -19.36 -7.11
CA VAL A 105 -3.39 -19.99 -5.85
C VAL A 105 -1.92 -20.35 -5.79
N ASN A 106 -1.16 -20.28 -6.89
CA ASN A 106 0.05 -21.09 -6.94
C ASN A 106 1.36 -20.36 -6.69
N ASP A 107 1.35 -19.01 -6.65
CA ASP A 107 2.59 -18.27 -6.64
C ASP A 107 2.84 -17.48 -5.35
N THR A 108 4.12 -17.40 -5.03
CA THR A 108 4.68 -16.72 -3.87
C THR A 108 5.93 -15.99 -4.31
N TYR A 109 6.11 -14.75 -3.89
CA TYR A 109 7.34 -14.00 -4.14
C TYR A 109 8.46 -14.48 -3.20
N THR A 110 9.61 -14.80 -3.77
CA THR A 110 10.82 -15.01 -2.95
C THR A 110 11.33 -13.68 -2.41
N TYR A 111 12.08 -13.71 -1.32
CA TYR A 111 12.69 -12.49 -0.79
C TYR A 111 13.66 -11.81 -1.78
N ASP A 112 14.30 -12.59 -2.66
CA ASP A 112 15.12 -12.02 -3.73
C ASP A 112 14.30 -11.25 -4.75
N GLN A 113 13.16 -11.78 -5.17
CA GLN A 113 12.20 -11.08 -6.04
C GLN A 113 11.65 -9.83 -5.39
N ILE A 114 11.30 -9.90 -4.10
CA ILE A 114 10.83 -8.74 -3.34
C ILE A 114 11.92 -7.66 -3.31
N ARG A 115 13.15 -7.99 -2.91
CA ARG A 115 14.29 -7.04 -2.91
C ARG A 115 14.56 -6.45 -4.29
N ASP A 116 14.45 -7.25 -5.35
CA ASP A 116 14.63 -6.76 -6.72
C ASP A 116 13.57 -5.73 -7.09
N LEU A 117 12.30 -5.99 -6.77
CA LEU A 117 11.22 -5.04 -7.04
C LEU A 117 11.41 -3.72 -6.25
N PHE A 118 11.84 -3.79 -4.99
CA PHE A 118 12.15 -2.59 -4.20
C PHE A 118 13.27 -1.75 -4.82
N ARG A 119 14.35 -2.40 -5.27
CA ARG A 119 15.45 -1.71 -5.99
C ARG A 119 14.97 -1.09 -7.30
N TYR A 120 14.09 -1.80 -8.02
CA TYR A 120 13.52 -1.34 -9.29
C TYR A 120 12.66 -0.09 -9.10
N ALA A 121 11.78 -0.09 -8.11
CA ALA A 121 10.92 1.04 -7.76
C ALA A 121 11.74 2.25 -7.29
N ARG A 122 12.73 2.04 -6.43
CA ARG A 122 13.60 3.11 -5.90
C ARG A 122 14.33 3.87 -7.00
N LYS A 123 14.78 3.19 -8.05
CA LYS A 123 15.42 3.84 -9.24
C LYS A 123 14.46 4.78 -9.98
N ARG A 124 13.15 4.69 -9.72
CA ARG A 124 12.06 5.49 -10.29
C ARG A 124 11.45 6.47 -9.29
N HIS A 125 12.13 6.66 -8.16
CA HIS A 125 11.63 7.47 -7.03
C HIS A 125 10.26 7.03 -6.51
N ILE A 126 9.98 5.71 -6.54
CA ILE A 126 8.77 5.11 -6.01
C ILE A 126 9.12 4.32 -4.74
N GLN A 127 8.48 4.68 -3.63
CA GLN A 127 8.54 3.96 -2.37
C GLN A 127 7.51 2.84 -2.37
N ILE A 128 7.94 1.59 -2.16
CA ILE A 128 7.00 0.49 -1.91
C ILE A 128 6.58 0.51 -0.44
N ILE A 129 5.26 0.41 -0.23
CA ILE A 129 4.60 0.22 1.06
C ILE A 129 4.05 -1.20 1.06
N PRO A 130 4.75 -2.19 1.64
CA PRO A 130 4.25 -3.55 1.72
C PRO A 130 3.14 -3.63 2.76
N GLU A 131 2.12 -4.47 2.49
CA GLU A 131 1.06 -4.77 3.44
C GLU A 131 1.03 -6.25 3.77
N ILE A 132 0.96 -6.52 5.06
CA ILE A 132 0.65 -7.82 5.65
C ILE A 132 -0.63 -7.64 6.45
N ASP A 133 -1.75 -7.96 5.83
CA ASP A 133 -3.07 -7.75 6.41
C ASP A 133 -3.34 -8.68 7.59
N MET A 134 -3.78 -8.08 8.71
CA MET A 134 -4.03 -8.76 9.98
C MET A 134 -5.01 -7.99 10.87
N PRO A 135 -5.87 -8.64 11.65
CA PRO A 135 -6.11 -10.08 11.70
C PRO A 135 -7.26 -10.50 10.77
N GLY A 136 -7.88 -9.53 10.04
CA GLY A 136 -8.89 -9.77 9.03
C GLY A 136 -8.32 -10.52 7.82
N HIS A 137 -9.15 -10.77 6.83
CA HIS A 137 -8.74 -11.32 5.53
C HIS A 137 -7.71 -12.47 5.59
N SER A 138 -7.84 -13.37 6.56
CA SER A 138 -6.78 -14.33 6.92
C SER A 138 -7.25 -15.79 7.00
N THR A 139 -8.24 -16.18 6.19
CA THR A 139 -8.75 -17.57 6.21
C THR A 139 -7.65 -18.58 5.91
N TYR A 140 -6.71 -18.27 4.99
CA TYR A 140 -5.55 -19.11 4.71
C TYR A 140 -4.70 -19.37 5.96
N PHE A 141 -4.52 -18.37 6.84
CA PHE A 141 -3.75 -18.52 8.08
C PHE A 141 -4.43 -19.54 9.01
N LYS A 142 -5.75 -19.44 9.17
CA LYS A 142 -6.53 -20.42 9.93
C LYS A 142 -6.42 -21.82 9.33
N ASN A 143 -6.38 -21.95 8.01
CA ASN A 143 -6.18 -23.23 7.34
C ASN A 143 -4.78 -23.82 7.63
N CYS A 144 -3.76 -22.95 7.78
CA CYS A 144 -2.40 -23.40 8.09
C CYS A 144 -2.23 -23.85 9.54
N PHE A 145 -2.81 -23.09 10.49
CA PHE A 145 -2.51 -23.23 11.91
C PHE A 145 -3.65 -23.79 12.76
N GLY A 146 -4.89 -23.83 12.23
CA GLY A 146 -6.08 -24.29 12.95
C GLY A 146 -6.70 -23.26 13.91
N PHE A 147 -6.15 -22.03 13.96
CA PHE A 147 -6.66 -20.93 14.78
C PHE A 147 -6.47 -19.58 14.08
N PRO A 148 -7.26 -18.54 14.44
CA PRO A 148 -7.17 -17.24 13.79
C PRO A 148 -5.93 -16.45 14.25
N MET A 149 -5.59 -15.40 13.51
CA MET A 149 -4.44 -14.52 13.81
C MET A 149 -4.53 -13.84 15.18
N HIS A 150 -5.74 -13.54 15.66
CA HIS A 150 -5.94 -12.89 16.98
C HIS A 150 -5.95 -13.85 18.18
N ASP A 151 -5.82 -15.17 17.96
CA ASP A 151 -5.50 -16.12 19.05
C ASP A 151 -4.11 -15.78 19.64
N PRO A 152 -3.87 -15.93 20.94
CA PRO A 152 -2.53 -15.65 21.52
C PRO A 152 -1.37 -16.34 20.80
N ARG A 153 -1.59 -17.56 20.29
CA ARG A 153 -0.61 -18.30 19.46
C ARG A 153 -0.41 -17.63 18.10
N GLY A 154 -1.52 -17.15 17.49
CA GLY A 154 -1.52 -16.41 16.23
C GLY A 154 -0.75 -15.12 16.34
N ILE A 155 -0.99 -14.35 17.40
CA ILE A 155 -0.27 -13.10 17.69
C ILE A 155 1.24 -13.33 17.76
N LYS A 156 1.67 -14.39 18.44
CA LYS A 156 3.11 -14.75 18.51
C LYS A 156 3.68 -15.05 17.12
N ILE A 157 2.95 -15.81 16.32
CA ILE A 157 3.35 -16.13 14.93
C ILE A 157 3.44 -14.84 14.11
N LEU A 158 2.48 -13.92 14.22
CA LEU A 158 2.52 -12.64 13.52
C LEU A 158 3.75 -11.81 13.88
N GLU A 159 4.08 -11.69 15.16
CA GLU A 159 5.29 -10.99 15.61
C GLU A 159 6.56 -11.58 14.98
N GLU A 160 6.64 -12.90 14.90
CA GLU A 160 7.77 -13.62 14.30
C GLU A 160 7.83 -13.47 12.77
N LEU A 161 6.65 -13.40 12.11
CA LEU A 161 6.56 -13.13 10.67
C LEU A 161 6.99 -11.69 10.34
N LEU A 162 6.59 -10.72 11.17
CA LEU A 162 7.04 -9.33 11.04
C LEU A 162 8.55 -9.20 11.24
N GLU A 163 9.12 -9.93 12.21
CA GLU A 163 10.57 -10.00 12.41
C GLU A 163 11.29 -10.60 11.20
N GLU A 164 10.77 -11.70 10.65
CA GLU A 164 11.35 -12.34 9.47
C GLU A 164 11.33 -11.36 8.28
N PHE A 165 10.17 -10.77 7.98
CA PHE A 165 10.03 -9.83 6.88
C PHE A 165 10.98 -8.64 7.03
N CYS A 166 11.03 -8.03 8.22
CA CYS A 166 11.88 -6.87 8.46
C CYS A 166 13.38 -7.18 8.46
N ARG A 167 13.77 -8.39 8.79
CA ARG A 167 15.15 -8.86 8.66
C ARG A 167 15.54 -9.08 7.19
N GLU A 168 14.64 -9.65 6.38
CA GLU A 168 14.89 -9.94 4.96
C GLU A 168 14.83 -8.69 4.08
N ILE A 169 14.03 -7.71 4.46
CA ILE A 169 13.87 -6.44 3.75
C ILE A 169 14.40 -5.32 4.66
N PRO A 170 15.57 -4.75 4.40
CA PRO A 170 16.12 -3.66 5.21
C PRO A 170 15.22 -2.43 5.29
N VAL A 171 15.28 -1.72 6.40
CA VAL A 171 14.45 -0.53 6.65
C VAL A 171 14.65 0.57 5.60
N GLU A 172 15.87 0.69 5.06
CA GLU A 172 16.21 1.64 4.01
C GLU A 172 15.47 1.36 2.69
N MET A 173 15.03 0.12 2.49
CA MET A 173 14.19 -0.26 1.35
C MET A 173 12.72 0.05 1.62
N SER A 174 12.27 -0.18 2.86
CA SER A 174 10.86 0.00 3.24
C SER A 174 10.74 0.58 4.64
N PRO A 175 10.69 1.91 4.79
CA PRO A 175 10.50 2.55 6.09
C PRO A 175 9.07 2.41 6.63
N TYR A 176 8.14 1.94 5.80
CA TYR A 176 6.74 1.72 6.13
C TYR A 176 6.39 0.23 6.14
N LEU A 177 5.41 -0.14 6.94
CA LEU A 177 4.75 -1.44 6.86
C LEU A 177 3.26 -1.26 7.19
N HIS A 178 2.41 -1.59 6.22
CA HIS A 178 0.97 -1.58 6.42
C HIS A 178 0.53 -2.90 7.04
N ILE A 179 -0.28 -2.85 8.10
CA ILE A 179 -0.72 -4.01 8.88
C ILE A 179 -2.21 -4.32 8.71
N GLY A 180 -2.86 -3.74 7.70
CA GLY A 180 -4.28 -3.97 7.43
C GLY A 180 -5.19 -3.44 8.52
N ALA A 181 -5.91 -4.34 9.19
CA ALA A 181 -6.84 -4.13 10.30
C ALA A 181 -8.25 -3.72 9.90
N ASP A 182 -8.62 -3.92 8.64
CA ASP A 182 -9.92 -3.62 8.07
C ASP A 182 -10.94 -4.77 8.21
N GLU A 183 -12.20 -4.38 8.06
CA GLU A 183 -13.38 -5.25 7.93
C GLU A 183 -13.50 -6.34 9.02
N ILE A 184 -12.98 -6.09 10.23
CA ILE A 184 -13.03 -7.07 11.31
C ILE A 184 -13.33 -6.44 12.67
N ARG A 185 -14.06 -7.19 13.47
CA ARG A 185 -14.29 -6.91 14.90
C ARG A 185 -13.87 -8.11 15.72
N ILE A 186 -12.99 -7.91 16.65
CA ILE A 186 -12.50 -8.93 17.59
C ILE A 186 -12.55 -8.40 19.02
N PRO A 187 -12.67 -9.28 20.02
CA PRO A 187 -12.44 -8.90 21.40
C PRO A 187 -11.04 -8.26 21.55
N ASN A 188 -10.98 -7.15 22.29
CA ASN A 188 -9.72 -6.42 22.51
C ASN A 188 -9.02 -5.92 21.21
N GLY A 189 -9.80 -5.57 20.16
CA GLY A 189 -9.27 -5.14 18.88
C GLY A 189 -8.30 -3.97 18.97
N LYS A 190 -8.57 -2.98 19.85
CA LYS A 190 -7.63 -1.87 20.10
C LYS A 190 -6.28 -2.36 20.62
N GLN A 191 -6.28 -3.30 21.57
CA GLN A 191 -5.05 -3.86 22.13
C GLN A 191 -4.27 -4.65 21.09
N PHE A 192 -4.96 -5.39 20.21
CA PHE A 192 -4.33 -6.07 19.08
C PHE A 192 -3.66 -5.07 18.13
N ALA A 193 -4.38 -4.03 17.71
CA ALA A 193 -3.86 -3.01 16.82
C ALA A 193 -2.63 -2.29 17.42
N ASP A 194 -2.73 -1.87 18.69
CA ASP A 194 -1.61 -1.23 19.40
C ASP A 194 -0.39 -2.15 19.50
N ARG A 195 -0.60 -3.43 19.78
CA ARG A 195 0.49 -4.40 19.90
C ARG A 195 1.22 -4.63 18.57
N MET A 196 0.47 -4.76 17.46
CA MET A 196 1.07 -4.94 16.15
C MET A 196 1.77 -3.68 15.67
N ALA A 197 1.19 -2.50 15.90
CA ALA A 197 1.82 -1.22 15.60
C ALA A 197 3.12 -1.02 16.41
N ALA A 198 3.09 -1.29 17.71
CA ALA A 198 4.28 -1.22 18.58
C ALA A 198 5.36 -2.20 18.11
N LYS A 199 4.98 -3.41 17.67
CA LYS A 199 5.92 -4.37 17.10
C LYS A 199 6.60 -3.83 15.84
N VAL A 200 5.85 -3.27 14.90
CA VAL A 200 6.40 -2.65 13.68
C VAL A 200 7.33 -1.50 14.02
N LYS A 201 6.95 -0.64 14.98
CA LYS A 201 7.82 0.44 15.48
C LYS A 201 9.12 -0.10 16.07
N SER A 202 9.07 -1.15 16.87
CA SER A 202 10.27 -1.76 17.46
C SER A 202 11.23 -2.34 16.41
N LEU A 203 10.72 -2.63 15.21
CA LEU A 203 11.49 -3.07 14.05
C LEU A 203 11.97 -1.89 13.17
N GLY A 204 11.84 -0.65 13.65
CA GLY A 204 12.34 0.57 13.02
C GLY A 204 11.46 1.11 11.89
N ARG A 205 10.20 0.67 11.76
CA ARG A 205 9.30 1.08 10.67
C ARG A 205 8.09 1.85 11.17
N GLN A 206 7.55 2.69 10.30
CA GLN A 206 6.28 3.36 10.55
C GLN A 206 5.12 2.44 10.17
N PRO A 207 4.26 2.03 11.12
CA PRO A 207 3.07 1.28 10.81
C PRO A 207 2.01 2.14 10.13
N ILE A 208 1.24 1.52 9.23
CA ILE A 208 0.06 2.09 8.58
C ILE A 208 -1.10 1.13 8.82
N GLN A 209 -2.32 1.63 9.00
CA GLN A 209 -3.54 0.85 9.18
C GLN A 209 -4.67 1.42 8.35
N TRP A 210 -5.55 0.54 7.88
CA TRP A 210 -6.84 0.96 7.34
C TRP A 210 -7.67 1.67 8.41
N ALA A 211 -8.42 2.67 8.00
CA ALA A 211 -9.29 3.46 8.87
C ALA A 211 -10.65 3.65 8.20
N GLY A 212 -11.54 2.73 8.49
CA GLY A 212 -12.93 2.72 8.06
C GLY A 212 -13.88 2.39 9.22
N ASN A 213 -15.16 2.35 8.94
CA ASN A 213 -16.20 2.22 9.98
C ASN A 213 -16.25 0.84 10.66
N ASN A 214 -15.79 -0.21 9.97
CA ASN A 214 -15.83 -1.58 10.45
C ASN A 214 -14.43 -2.13 10.79
N ASP A 215 -13.44 -1.25 10.86
CA ASP A 215 -12.06 -1.61 11.08
C ASP A 215 -11.72 -1.64 12.57
N LEU A 216 -10.57 -2.21 12.90
CA LEU A 216 -10.02 -2.06 14.24
C LEU A 216 -9.66 -0.58 14.50
N PRO A 217 -9.75 -0.13 15.75
CA PRO A 217 -9.32 1.23 16.10
C PRO A 217 -7.86 1.47 15.71
N VAL A 218 -7.59 2.56 15.00
CA VAL A 218 -6.22 2.90 14.60
C VAL A 218 -5.36 3.14 15.85
N SER A 219 -4.18 2.54 15.88
CA SER A 219 -3.19 2.79 16.94
C SER A 219 -2.68 4.23 16.86
N GLY A 220 -2.39 4.83 18.02
CA GLY A 220 -1.77 6.15 18.07
C GLY A 220 -0.38 6.23 17.42
N ASP A 221 0.27 5.08 17.25
CA ASP A 221 1.58 4.96 16.58
C ASP A 221 1.49 4.83 15.06
N SER A 222 0.28 4.53 14.51
CA SER A 222 0.09 4.26 13.09
C SER A 222 -0.30 5.51 12.31
N TYR A 223 0.08 5.56 11.03
CA TYR A 223 -0.63 6.39 10.07
C TYR A 223 -1.95 5.73 9.69
N ALA A 224 -2.98 6.53 9.42
CA ALA A 224 -4.28 6.05 9.00
C ALA A 224 -4.40 6.07 7.47
N GLN A 225 -4.91 5.00 6.87
CA GLN A 225 -5.33 5.03 5.47
C GLN A 225 -6.85 5.01 5.41
N LEU A 226 -7.45 6.14 5.05
CA LEU A 226 -8.89 6.27 4.91
C LEU A 226 -9.35 5.53 3.66
N TRP A 227 -10.37 4.70 3.81
CA TRP A 227 -10.97 3.96 2.71
C TRP A 227 -12.49 3.95 2.88
N ASN A 228 -13.21 3.27 2.19
CA ASN A 228 -14.62 3.11 1.97
C ASN A 228 -15.05 3.71 0.63
N ASP A 229 -16.05 3.12 0.02
CA ASP A 229 -16.62 3.71 -1.17
C ASP A 229 -17.60 4.85 -0.81
N GLU A 230 -17.93 5.64 -1.78
CA GLU A 230 -18.83 6.80 -1.59
C GLU A 230 -20.30 6.39 -1.25
N ASN A 231 -20.64 5.11 -1.40
CA ASN A 231 -21.97 4.60 -1.02
C ASN A 231 -22.00 4.08 0.43
N SER A 232 -20.85 4.01 1.08
CA SER A 232 -20.75 3.57 2.46
C SER A 232 -21.31 4.63 3.40
N VAL A 233 -22.29 4.26 4.20
CA VAL A 233 -22.80 5.14 5.25
C VAL A 233 -21.70 5.38 6.27
N GLY A 234 -21.39 6.64 6.51
CA GLY A 234 -20.41 7.03 7.52
C GLY A 234 -18.96 6.94 7.04
N LEU A 235 -18.66 7.54 5.89
CA LEU A 235 -17.27 7.76 5.47
C LEU A 235 -16.45 8.33 6.63
N PRO A 236 -15.20 7.87 6.78
CA PRO A 236 -14.31 8.50 7.75
C PRO A 236 -14.16 9.99 7.39
N ASP A 237 -14.40 10.83 8.36
CA ASP A 237 -14.28 12.28 8.20
C ASP A 237 -12.80 12.68 8.37
N PRO A 238 -12.13 13.14 7.32
CA PRO A 238 -10.73 13.55 7.41
C PRO A 238 -10.47 14.57 8.51
N ALA A 239 -11.40 15.50 8.74
CA ALA A 239 -11.27 16.52 9.78
C ALA A 239 -11.27 15.96 11.21
N LYS A 240 -11.68 14.72 11.42
CA LYS A 240 -11.67 14.04 12.72
C LYS A 240 -10.47 13.13 12.92
N GLN A 241 -9.60 12.98 11.92
CA GLN A 241 -8.39 12.17 12.04
C GLN A 241 -7.36 12.86 12.93
N LYS A 242 -6.92 12.12 13.94
CA LYS A 242 -5.86 12.57 14.87
C LYS A 242 -4.47 12.10 14.42
N ASN A 243 -4.42 11.03 13.64
CA ASN A 243 -3.20 10.48 13.09
C ASN A 243 -2.92 11.12 11.73
N PRO A 244 -1.65 11.24 11.31
CA PRO A 244 -1.33 11.50 9.91
C PRO A 244 -2.03 10.46 9.03
N TYR A 245 -2.58 10.87 7.88
CA TYR A 245 -3.41 9.98 7.09
C TYR A 245 -3.18 10.08 5.58
N PHE A 246 -3.55 9.00 4.88
CA PHE A 246 -3.67 8.92 3.44
C PHE A 246 -5.17 8.87 3.08
N ASP A 247 -5.57 9.57 2.04
CA ASP A 247 -6.95 9.52 1.55
C ASP A 247 -7.05 8.62 0.31
N SER A 248 -7.52 7.39 0.51
CA SER A 248 -7.89 6.46 -0.55
C SER A 248 -9.40 6.27 -0.69
N THR A 249 -10.20 7.12 -0.04
CA THR A 249 -11.67 7.08 -0.08
C THR A 249 -12.16 7.18 -1.53
N ALA A 250 -13.08 6.29 -1.92
CA ALA A 250 -13.63 6.20 -3.28
C ALA A 250 -12.56 6.07 -4.40
N GLY A 251 -11.32 5.74 -4.06
CA GLY A 251 -10.20 5.63 -5.00
C GLY A 251 -10.13 4.30 -5.76
N TYR A 252 -11.13 3.43 -5.64
CA TYR A 252 -11.17 2.13 -6.31
C TYR A 252 -11.26 2.28 -7.83
N ILE A 253 -10.43 1.51 -8.55
CA ILE A 253 -10.39 1.48 -10.02
C ILE A 253 -10.69 0.09 -10.59
N ASN A 254 -11.16 -0.83 -9.77
CA ASN A 254 -11.46 -2.24 -10.09
C ASN A 254 -12.96 -2.50 -10.39
N SER A 255 -13.72 -1.49 -10.80
CA SER A 255 -15.14 -1.63 -11.15
C SER A 255 -15.35 -2.29 -12.50
N PHE A 256 -16.55 -2.85 -12.69
CA PHE A 256 -17.03 -3.39 -13.96
C PHE A 256 -17.22 -2.31 -15.04
N ASP A 257 -17.39 -1.04 -14.67
CA ASP A 257 -17.49 0.09 -15.60
C ASP A 257 -16.33 1.07 -15.41
N PRO A 258 -15.24 0.91 -16.17
CA PRO A 258 -14.08 1.79 -16.07
C PRO A 258 -14.40 3.24 -16.47
N GLY A 259 -15.42 3.48 -17.30
CA GLY A 259 -15.80 4.82 -17.74
C GLY A 259 -16.36 5.68 -16.58
N ILE A 260 -17.20 5.07 -15.74
CA ILE A 260 -17.72 5.74 -14.53
C ILE A 260 -16.57 6.05 -13.56
N LEU A 261 -15.64 5.12 -13.37
CA LEU A 261 -14.51 5.32 -12.48
C LEU A 261 -13.56 6.42 -12.96
N VAL A 262 -13.24 6.47 -14.25
CA VAL A 262 -12.40 7.53 -14.82
C VAL A 262 -13.06 8.90 -14.59
N ARG A 263 -14.37 9.04 -14.89
CA ARG A 263 -15.11 10.27 -14.65
C ARG A 263 -15.12 10.66 -13.17
N ARG A 264 -15.40 9.72 -12.28
CA ARG A 264 -15.41 9.94 -10.83
C ARG A 264 -14.06 10.45 -10.34
N ASN A 265 -12.98 9.71 -10.65
CA ASN A 265 -11.64 10.07 -10.21
C ASN A 265 -11.16 11.40 -10.81
N PHE A 266 -11.60 11.77 -12.00
CA PHE A 266 -11.28 13.06 -12.60
C PHE A 266 -11.86 14.24 -11.81
N PHE A 267 -13.07 14.09 -11.26
CA PHE A 267 -13.72 15.14 -10.47
C PHE A 267 -13.48 15.01 -8.97
N ARG A 268 -12.82 13.93 -8.53
CA ARG A 268 -12.51 13.73 -7.13
C ARG A 268 -11.51 14.76 -6.64
N GLN A 269 -11.81 15.35 -5.47
CA GLN A 269 -10.86 16.16 -4.71
C GLN A 269 -10.35 15.32 -3.54
N PRO A 270 -9.12 14.77 -3.60
CA PRO A 270 -8.53 14.07 -2.46
C PRO A 270 -8.46 14.98 -1.24
N CYS A 271 -8.62 14.40 -0.06
CA CYS A 271 -8.63 15.10 1.23
C CYS A 271 -9.72 16.18 1.37
N GLY A 272 -10.78 16.11 0.55
CA GLY A 272 -11.90 17.02 0.57
C GLY A 272 -11.63 18.39 -0.07
N THR A 273 -12.60 19.31 0.07
CA THR A 273 -12.48 20.71 -0.41
C THR A 273 -11.72 21.61 0.56
N ALA A 274 -11.50 21.12 1.78
CA ALA A 274 -10.67 21.84 2.76
C ALA A 274 -9.22 21.87 2.26
N LYS A 275 -8.54 22.96 2.56
CA LYS A 275 -7.09 22.99 2.50
C LYS A 275 -6.59 21.73 3.22
N SER A 276 -5.60 21.05 2.66
CA SER A 276 -4.96 19.93 3.33
C SER A 276 -4.76 20.32 4.80
N ASP A 277 -5.41 19.60 5.71
CA ASP A 277 -5.08 19.80 7.10
C ASP A 277 -3.64 19.31 7.33
N ASP A 278 -3.05 19.73 8.44
CA ASP A 278 -1.64 19.42 8.76
C ASP A 278 -1.36 17.91 8.92
N HIS A 279 -2.37 17.05 8.80
CA HIS A 279 -2.27 15.60 8.98
C HIS A 279 -2.37 14.80 7.69
N SER A 280 -2.77 15.44 6.56
CA SER A 280 -2.85 14.76 5.26
C SER A 280 -1.46 14.51 4.68
N LEU A 281 -1.20 13.27 4.29
CA LEU A 281 0.02 12.85 3.60
C LEU A 281 -0.20 12.64 2.09
N GLY A 282 -1.44 12.55 1.65
CA GLY A 282 -1.79 12.32 0.26
C GLY A 282 -3.11 11.62 0.05
#